data_cee6c2e82bc36968af31c2306f76bf7b
#
_entry.id   cee6c2e82bc36968af31c2306f76bf7b
#
_cell.length_a   1.000
_cell.length_b   1.000
_cell.length_c   1.000
_cell.angle_alpha   90.00
_cell.angle_beta   90.00
_cell.angle_gamma   90.00
#
_symmetry.space_group_name_H-M   'P 1'
#
loop_
_entity.id
_entity.type
_entity.pdbx_description
1 polymer ?
#
loop_
_entity_poly.entity_id
_entity_poly.type
_entity_poly.pdbx_seq_one_letter_code
_entity_poly.pdbx_strand_id
1 'polypeptide(L)'
;MKKATAIILILMIFLQLAACGKPHRDVLSESTEPTIPETTTLTEPTQPAHSDWYISDLSAEDIICYFNEVALHSEYATGTGDATLIQKWELPIYYILEGDYTETDIATIREFADFFNGMTGSPGMYETNDPLQRNLRICFTDSKGIVEILGNNFEYADGGVTYWYDDDRIYDSTICIATYLEGTQRRSVILEELYNGSGLSQDTILRTDSLIYSYSDDAQWMTPVDQLLLMLLYHPQIQPGMDATQCEQVIRTLYY
;
A
#
# COMPACT_ATOMS: atom_id res chain seq x y z
N MET A 1 -25.75 11.02 23.73
CA MET A 1 -25.90 11.82 22.51
C MET A 1 -24.57 11.83 21.69
N LYS A 2 -23.95 10.63 21.43
CA LYS A 2 -22.67 10.51 20.68
C LYS A 2 -22.74 9.53 19.50
N LYS A 3 -23.96 9.09 19.11
CA LYS A 3 -24.14 8.12 17.99
C LYS A 3 -24.60 8.73 16.66
N ALA A 4 -24.75 10.06 16.58
CA ALA A 4 -25.25 10.71 15.35
C ALA A 4 -24.15 11.26 14.44
N THR A 5 -22.91 11.38 14.93
CA THR A 5 -21.82 12.02 14.16
C THR A 5 -21.08 11.03 13.26
N ALA A 6 -20.99 9.76 13.62
CA ALA A 6 -20.31 8.72 12.83
C ALA A 6 -21.04 8.36 11.52
N ILE A 7 -22.39 8.46 11.49
CA ILE A 7 -23.18 8.09 10.30
C ILE A 7 -23.05 9.12 9.16
N ILE A 8 -22.73 10.38 9.46
CA ILE A 8 -22.61 11.44 8.46
C ILE A 8 -21.27 11.37 7.72
N LEU A 9 -20.21 10.86 8.35
CA LEU A 9 -18.89 10.72 7.72
C LEU A 9 -18.88 9.60 6.66
N ILE A 10 -19.57 8.49 6.96
CA ILE A 10 -19.68 7.34 6.02
C ILE A 10 -20.49 7.70 4.75
N LEU A 11 -21.42 8.66 4.83
CA LEU A 11 -22.23 9.04 3.67
C LEU A 11 -21.51 9.99 2.69
N MET A 12 -20.44 10.68 3.09
CA MET A 12 -19.64 11.53 2.21
C MET A 12 -18.59 10.77 1.40
N ILE A 13 -18.11 9.63 1.90
CA ILE A 13 -17.14 8.78 1.20
C ILE A 13 -17.78 8.09 -0.02
N PHE A 14 -19.09 7.78 0.03
CA PHE A 14 -19.80 7.14 -1.10
C PHE A 14 -19.95 8.01 -2.36
N LEU A 15 -19.70 9.31 -2.32
CA LEU A 15 -19.90 10.18 -3.49
C LEU A 15 -18.67 10.34 -4.38
N GLN A 16 -17.49 9.90 -3.94
CA GLN A 16 -16.25 9.97 -4.75
C GLN A 16 -15.90 8.68 -5.49
N LEU A 17 -16.55 7.55 -5.18
CA LEU A 17 -16.29 6.22 -5.78
C LEU A 17 -16.89 6.00 -7.18
N ALA A 18 -17.45 7.02 -7.82
CA ALA A 18 -18.09 6.88 -9.14
C ALA A 18 -17.13 6.86 -10.34
N ALA A 19 -15.80 6.96 -10.13
CA ALA A 19 -14.84 7.13 -11.22
C ALA A 19 -14.24 5.85 -11.80
N CYS A 20 -14.35 4.69 -11.13
CA CYS A 20 -13.77 3.42 -11.60
C CYS A 20 -14.79 2.41 -12.17
N GLY A 21 -15.98 2.86 -12.60
CA GLY A 21 -17.01 1.99 -13.20
C GLY A 21 -16.81 1.79 -14.69
N LYS A 22 -16.70 0.54 -15.14
CA LYS A 22 -16.61 0.13 -16.55
C LYS A 22 -17.88 0.50 -17.33
N PRO A 23 -17.80 1.07 -18.54
CA PRO A 23 -18.94 1.10 -19.44
C PRO A 23 -19.10 -0.27 -20.14
N HIS A 24 -20.23 -0.92 -19.92
CA HIS A 24 -20.67 -2.10 -20.68
C HIS A 24 -21.03 -1.64 -22.11
N ARG A 25 -20.42 -2.25 -23.11
CA ARG A 25 -20.74 -2.01 -24.52
C ARG A 25 -21.43 -3.24 -25.08
N ASP A 26 -22.74 -3.15 -25.25
CA ASP A 26 -23.51 -4.10 -26.07
C ASP A 26 -23.22 -3.85 -27.55
N VAL A 27 -22.78 -4.87 -28.25
CA VAL A 27 -22.65 -4.86 -29.72
C VAL A 27 -23.63 -5.87 -30.30
N LEU A 28 -24.65 -5.35 -30.95
CA LEU A 28 -25.54 -6.14 -31.83
C LEU A 28 -24.84 -6.42 -33.15
N SER A 29 -24.94 -7.66 -33.58
CA SER A 29 -24.42 -8.21 -34.80
C SER A 29 -25.27 -7.80 -36.01
N GLU A 30 -24.66 -7.53 -37.13
CA GLU A 30 -25.26 -7.81 -38.44
C GLU A 30 -24.18 -8.27 -39.42
N SER A 31 -24.50 -9.38 -40.08
CA SER A 31 -23.69 -10.16 -40.98
C SER A 31 -23.84 -9.61 -42.41
N THR A 32 -22.70 -9.48 -43.11
CA THR A 32 -22.67 -9.67 -44.59
C THR A 32 -21.25 -10.05 -45.00
N GLU A 33 -21.10 -11.25 -45.58
CA GLU A 33 -19.91 -11.66 -46.34
C GLU A 33 -19.80 -10.86 -47.65
N PRO A 34 -18.60 -10.52 -48.10
CA PRO A 34 -18.13 -11.07 -49.33
C PRO A 34 -16.58 -11.30 -49.46
N THR A 35 -16.26 -12.42 -50.07
CA THR A 35 -15.17 -12.66 -51.08
C THR A 35 -13.71 -12.29 -50.73
N ILE A 36 -12.91 -13.33 -50.64
CA ILE A 36 -11.47 -13.37 -50.45
C ILE A 36 -10.74 -12.79 -51.70
N PRO A 37 -9.67 -12.01 -51.49
CA PRO A 37 -8.43 -12.16 -52.25
C PRO A 37 -7.19 -12.31 -51.38
N GLU A 38 -6.37 -13.23 -51.78
CA GLU A 38 -4.94 -13.45 -51.57
C GLU A 38 -4.24 -13.01 -50.29
N THR A 39 -3.71 -14.05 -49.66
CA THR A 39 -2.80 -14.10 -48.54
C THR A 39 -1.58 -13.21 -48.71
N THR A 40 -1.62 -12.03 -48.12
CA THR A 40 -0.41 -11.33 -47.68
C THR A 40 -0.18 -11.76 -46.23
N THR A 41 0.90 -12.52 -46.02
CA THR A 41 1.38 -12.87 -44.67
C THR A 41 1.74 -11.56 -43.94
N LEU A 42 0.74 -10.96 -43.28
CA LEU A 42 1.01 -9.90 -42.30
C LEU A 42 1.73 -10.57 -41.15
N THR A 43 3.02 -10.26 -41.00
CA THR A 43 3.73 -10.51 -39.74
C THR A 43 2.92 -9.83 -38.65
N GLU A 44 2.31 -10.63 -37.78
CA GLU A 44 1.70 -10.08 -36.58
C GLU A 44 2.74 -9.18 -35.91
N PRO A 45 2.37 -7.95 -35.52
CA PRO A 45 3.24 -7.13 -34.70
C PRO A 45 3.56 -7.94 -33.43
N THR A 46 4.83 -8.26 -33.25
CA THR A 46 5.32 -8.92 -32.03
C THR A 46 4.88 -8.03 -30.87
N GLN A 47 3.92 -8.50 -30.09
CA GLN A 47 3.47 -7.80 -28.90
C GLN A 47 4.74 -7.57 -28.03
N PRO A 48 5.01 -6.36 -27.56
CA PRO A 48 6.16 -6.12 -26.70
C PRO A 48 6.06 -7.08 -25.51
N ALA A 49 7.18 -7.68 -25.11
CA ALA A 49 7.24 -8.55 -23.93
C ALA A 49 6.77 -7.71 -22.74
N HIS A 50 5.78 -8.25 -22.00
CA HIS A 50 5.32 -7.63 -20.76
C HIS A 50 6.50 -7.50 -19.79
N SER A 51 6.47 -6.47 -18.95
CA SER A 51 7.41 -6.33 -17.84
C SER A 51 7.27 -7.52 -16.89
N ASP A 52 8.31 -7.86 -16.15
CA ASP A 52 8.28 -8.91 -15.11
C ASP A 52 7.24 -8.63 -14.01
N TRP A 53 6.68 -7.43 -14.00
CA TRP A 53 5.68 -6.95 -13.03
C TRP A 53 4.24 -7.05 -13.52
N TYR A 54 4.05 -7.51 -14.76
CA TYR A 54 2.73 -7.59 -15.38
C TYR A 54 1.87 -8.66 -14.71
N ILE A 55 0.67 -8.28 -14.30
CA ILE A 55 -0.36 -9.17 -13.77
C ILE A 55 -1.47 -9.29 -14.82
N SER A 56 -1.67 -10.48 -15.39
CA SER A 56 -2.44 -10.72 -16.62
C SER A 56 -3.91 -10.22 -16.58
N ASP A 57 -4.49 -10.13 -15.38
CA ASP A 57 -5.90 -9.80 -15.20
C ASP A 57 -6.14 -8.33 -14.81
N LEU A 58 -5.06 -7.52 -14.75
CA LEU A 58 -5.11 -6.11 -14.36
C LEU A 58 -4.58 -5.21 -15.47
N SER A 59 -5.29 -4.12 -15.72
CA SER A 59 -4.85 -3.05 -16.61
C SER A 59 -3.92 -2.06 -15.88
N ALA A 60 -3.20 -1.23 -16.64
CA ALA A 60 -2.44 -0.13 -16.05
C ALA A 60 -3.34 0.84 -15.28
N GLU A 61 -4.58 1.04 -15.74
CA GLU A 61 -5.59 1.85 -15.08
C GLU A 61 -5.97 1.28 -13.72
N ASP A 62 -6.13 -0.05 -13.59
CA ASP A 62 -6.41 -0.70 -12.32
C ASP A 62 -5.25 -0.48 -11.34
N ILE A 63 -4.00 -0.68 -11.78
CA ILE A 63 -2.81 -0.46 -10.95
C ILE A 63 -2.67 0.99 -10.53
N ILE A 64 -2.89 1.95 -11.44
CA ILE A 64 -2.88 3.38 -11.13
C ILE A 64 -3.94 3.72 -10.08
N CYS A 65 -5.15 3.18 -10.23
CA CYS A 65 -6.24 3.38 -9.28
C CYS A 65 -5.86 2.87 -7.88
N TYR A 66 -5.35 1.64 -7.79
CA TYR A 66 -4.92 1.03 -6.52
C TYR A 66 -3.73 1.77 -5.90
N PHE A 67 -2.73 2.13 -6.71
CA PHE A 67 -1.57 2.88 -6.23
C PHE A 67 -1.97 4.25 -5.67
N ASN A 68 -2.80 4.99 -6.39
CA ASN A 68 -3.27 6.30 -5.95
C ASN A 68 -4.08 6.20 -4.64
N GLU A 69 -4.93 5.17 -4.49
CA GLU A 69 -5.69 4.95 -3.26
C GLU A 69 -4.78 4.80 -2.05
N VAL A 70 -3.75 3.94 -2.13
CA VAL A 70 -2.95 3.57 -0.96
C VAL A 70 -1.73 4.45 -0.71
N ALA A 71 -1.17 5.09 -1.76
CA ALA A 71 0.06 5.87 -1.67
C ALA A 71 -0.17 7.39 -1.58
N LEU A 72 -1.34 7.89 -2.04
CA LEU A 72 -1.62 9.33 -2.13
C LEU A 72 -2.77 9.77 -1.21
N HIS A 73 -3.15 8.93 -0.27
CA HIS A 73 -4.09 9.24 0.79
C HIS A 73 -3.50 8.79 2.13
N SER A 74 -4.06 9.27 3.22
CA SER A 74 -3.69 8.84 4.57
C SER A 74 -4.94 8.70 5.41
N GLU A 75 -5.13 7.54 6.04
CA GLU A 75 -6.28 7.20 6.86
C GLU A 75 -6.50 8.21 8.01
N TYR A 76 -5.41 8.68 8.60
CA TYR A 76 -5.44 9.59 9.75
C TYR A 76 -5.09 11.04 9.42
N ALA A 77 -5.10 11.44 8.13
CA ALA A 77 -4.84 12.82 7.75
C ALA A 77 -5.88 13.76 8.38
N THR A 78 -5.44 14.71 9.19
CA THR A 78 -6.30 15.69 9.86
C THR A 78 -6.67 16.87 8.96
N GLY A 79 -6.37 16.81 7.67
CA GLY A 79 -6.61 17.84 6.67
C GLY A 79 -7.82 17.56 5.78
N THR A 80 -8.24 18.56 5.04
CA THR A 80 -9.42 18.57 4.17
C THR A 80 -9.19 17.79 2.89
N GLY A 81 -9.04 16.47 2.93
CA GLY A 81 -9.22 15.59 1.76
C GLY A 81 -8.33 15.85 0.53
N ASP A 82 -7.27 16.61 0.67
CA ASP A 82 -6.34 16.85 -0.43
C ASP A 82 -5.47 15.60 -0.61
N ALA A 83 -5.36 15.13 -1.86
CA ALA A 83 -4.44 14.08 -2.23
C ALA A 83 -3.04 14.43 -1.69
N THR A 84 -2.45 13.52 -0.96
CA THR A 84 -1.09 13.69 -0.45
C THR A 84 -0.09 13.52 -1.60
N LEU A 85 1.11 14.02 -1.41
CA LEU A 85 2.23 13.73 -2.30
C LEU A 85 2.89 12.41 -1.87
N ILE A 86 3.65 11.79 -2.74
CA ILE A 86 4.40 10.58 -2.41
C ILE A 86 5.33 10.85 -1.24
N GLN A 87 5.14 10.10 -0.17
CA GLN A 87 6.02 10.07 1.00
C GLN A 87 6.67 8.70 1.11
N LYS A 88 7.98 8.65 1.15
CA LYS A 88 8.72 7.38 1.27
C LYS A 88 10.07 7.55 1.93
N TRP A 89 10.65 6.45 2.34
CA TRP A 89 12.01 6.41 2.84
C TRP A 89 13.02 6.49 1.68
N GLU A 90 14.05 7.33 1.84
CA GLU A 90 15.22 7.37 0.96
C GLU A 90 16.51 6.96 1.68
N LEU A 91 16.51 7.00 3.02
CA LEU A 91 17.62 6.55 3.86
C LEU A 91 17.35 5.14 4.38
N PRO A 92 18.38 4.35 4.69
CA PRO A 92 18.23 3.04 5.33
C PRO A 92 17.38 3.11 6.60
N ILE A 93 16.45 2.15 6.72
CA ILE A 93 15.58 2.00 7.88
C ILE A 93 16.31 1.13 8.89
N TYR A 94 16.55 1.67 10.08
CA TYR A 94 17.11 0.93 11.20
C TYR A 94 16.05 0.77 12.27
N TYR A 95 15.53 -0.47 12.44
CA TYR A 95 14.46 -0.72 13.39
C TYR A 95 14.96 -1.31 14.71
N ILE A 96 14.25 -0.99 15.78
CA ILE A 96 14.40 -1.58 17.11
C ILE A 96 13.06 -2.14 17.57
N LEU A 97 13.10 -3.28 18.27
CA LEU A 97 11.91 -3.90 18.86
C LEU A 97 11.83 -3.55 20.33
N GLU A 98 10.63 -3.18 20.79
CA GLU A 98 10.36 -2.79 22.18
C GLU A 98 9.10 -3.49 22.70
N GLY A 99 9.06 -3.82 24.00
CA GLY A 99 7.88 -4.40 24.67
C GLY A 99 7.77 -5.91 24.56
N ASP A 100 6.56 -6.45 24.54
CA ASP A 100 6.25 -7.87 24.67
C ASP A 100 6.14 -8.55 23.29
N TYR A 101 7.25 -8.60 22.55
CA TYR A 101 7.34 -9.32 21.28
C TYR A 101 7.79 -10.77 21.46
N THR A 102 7.47 -11.60 20.48
CA THR A 102 7.79 -13.03 20.42
C THR A 102 8.78 -13.35 19.30
N GLU A 103 9.35 -14.56 19.31
CA GLU A 103 10.19 -15.04 18.20
C GLU A 103 9.43 -15.13 16.88
N THR A 104 8.11 -15.35 16.91
CA THR A 104 7.25 -15.34 15.71
C THR A 104 7.11 -13.92 15.14
N ASP A 105 7.00 -12.91 16.00
CA ASP A 105 6.97 -11.52 15.57
C ASP A 105 8.28 -11.10 14.90
N ILE A 106 9.42 -11.48 15.52
CA ILE A 106 10.76 -11.26 14.94
C ILE A 106 10.86 -11.91 13.55
N ALA A 107 10.40 -13.16 13.42
CA ALA A 107 10.43 -13.87 12.14
C ALA A 107 9.56 -13.17 11.08
N THR A 108 8.37 -12.68 11.45
CA THR A 108 7.47 -11.93 10.56
C THR A 108 8.11 -10.62 10.07
N ILE A 109 8.70 -9.85 11.00
CA ILE A 109 9.35 -8.57 10.67
C ILE A 109 10.56 -8.80 9.75
N ARG A 110 11.37 -9.84 10.03
CA ARG A 110 12.53 -10.19 9.20
C ARG A 110 12.12 -10.65 7.80
N GLU A 111 11.05 -11.42 7.68
CA GLU A 111 10.53 -11.85 6.37
C GLU A 111 10.11 -10.63 5.52
N PHE A 112 9.43 -9.65 6.12
CA PHE A 112 9.11 -8.38 5.45
C PHE A 112 10.37 -7.61 5.07
N ALA A 113 11.32 -7.47 6.00
CA ALA A 113 12.59 -6.78 5.76
C ALA A 113 13.41 -7.44 4.64
N ASP A 114 13.45 -8.77 4.58
CA ASP A 114 14.14 -9.51 3.52
C ASP A 114 13.51 -9.24 2.14
N PHE A 115 12.18 -9.24 2.05
CA PHE A 115 11.46 -8.86 0.84
C PHE A 115 11.78 -7.41 0.46
N PHE A 116 11.66 -6.48 1.41
CA PHE A 116 11.93 -5.05 1.20
C PHE A 116 13.36 -4.80 0.73
N ASN A 117 14.33 -5.50 1.32
CA ASN A 117 15.76 -5.42 0.94
C ASN A 117 16.05 -5.99 -0.44
N GLY A 118 15.22 -6.93 -0.92
CA GLY A 118 15.34 -7.52 -2.25
C GLY A 118 14.80 -6.63 -3.39
N MET A 119 14.04 -5.59 -3.06
CA MET A 119 13.43 -4.72 -4.09
C MET A 119 14.43 -3.73 -4.67
N THR A 120 14.35 -3.52 -5.99
CA THR A 120 15.12 -2.46 -6.66
C THR A 120 14.66 -1.08 -6.17
N GLY A 121 15.61 -0.27 -5.72
CA GLY A 121 15.35 1.10 -5.23
C GLY A 121 14.94 1.20 -3.76
N SER A 122 14.80 0.06 -3.06
CA SER A 122 14.63 0.06 -1.61
C SER A 122 15.88 0.62 -0.91
N PRO A 123 15.72 1.47 0.11
CA PRO A 123 16.85 1.95 0.91
C PRO A 123 17.40 0.87 1.86
N GLY A 124 16.66 -0.21 2.05
CA GLY A 124 16.96 -1.29 2.97
C GLY A 124 16.38 -1.08 4.37
N MET A 125 16.09 -2.21 5.06
CA MET A 125 15.52 -2.27 6.41
C MET A 125 16.31 -3.26 7.25
N TYR A 126 16.88 -2.79 8.37
CA TYR A 126 17.86 -3.53 9.16
C TYR A 126 17.58 -3.42 10.66
N GLU A 127 17.68 -4.53 11.36
CA GLU A 127 17.61 -4.54 12.81
C GLU A 127 18.84 -3.85 13.43
N THR A 128 18.64 -3.07 14.48
CA THR A 128 19.72 -2.45 15.24
C THR A 128 19.47 -2.55 16.75
N ASN A 129 20.54 -2.61 17.52
CA ASN A 129 20.50 -2.49 18.99
C ASN A 129 21.01 -1.12 19.47
N ASP A 130 21.36 -0.22 18.54
CA ASP A 130 21.82 1.12 18.87
C ASP A 130 20.65 2.12 18.81
N PRO A 131 20.20 2.64 19.98
CA PRO A 131 19.10 3.62 20.02
C PRO A 131 19.41 4.93 19.28
N LEU A 132 20.69 5.23 19.03
CA LEU A 132 21.09 6.45 18.32
C LEU A 132 21.07 6.28 16.80
N GLN A 133 21.10 5.04 16.32
CA GLN A 133 21.04 4.71 14.91
C GLN A 133 19.59 4.54 14.43
N ARG A 134 18.69 4.13 15.35
CA ARG A 134 17.32 3.76 14.99
C ARG A 134 16.55 4.95 14.43
N ASN A 135 15.76 4.70 13.42
CA ASN A 135 14.76 5.61 12.87
C ASN A 135 13.38 4.95 12.69
N LEU A 136 13.23 3.67 13.09
CA LEU A 136 11.96 3.00 13.21
C LEU A 136 11.86 2.30 14.57
N ARG A 137 10.79 2.58 15.33
CA ARG A 137 10.43 1.86 16.55
C ARG A 137 9.27 0.92 16.25
N ILE A 138 9.36 -0.35 16.65
CA ILE A 138 8.27 -1.30 16.59
C ILE A 138 7.97 -1.73 18.03
N CYS A 139 6.86 -1.23 18.56
CA CYS A 139 6.47 -1.36 19.96
C CYS A 139 5.33 -2.37 20.11
N PHE A 140 5.50 -3.35 20.98
CA PHE A 140 4.47 -4.31 21.35
C PHE A 140 3.92 -3.93 22.72
N THR A 141 2.65 -3.47 22.78
CA THR A 141 2.08 -2.90 24.01
C THR A 141 0.56 -3.17 24.08
N ASP A 142 -0.07 -2.84 25.19
CA ASP A 142 -1.52 -2.90 25.31
C ASP A 142 -2.20 -1.70 24.60
N SER A 143 -3.54 -1.74 24.48
CA SER A 143 -4.32 -0.67 23.85
C SER A 143 -4.08 0.71 24.47
N LYS A 144 -3.82 0.77 25.78
CA LYS A 144 -3.52 2.04 26.44
C LYS A 144 -2.15 2.58 26.04
N GLY A 145 -1.15 1.69 25.95
CA GLY A 145 0.19 2.04 25.46
C GLY A 145 0.17 2.51 24.00
N ILE A 146 -0.67 1.91 23.15
CA ILE A 146 -0.86 2.38 21.76
C ILE A 146 -1.30 3.84 21.76
N VAL A 147 -2.34 4.17 22.53
CA VAL A 147 -2.86 5.55 22.64
C VAL A 147 -1.82 6.51 23.25
N GLU A 148 -1.07 6.07 24.26
CA GLU A 148 -0.02 6.90 24.88
C GLU A 148 1.13 7.19 23.91
N ILE A 149 1.44 6.28 22.98
CA ILE A 149 2.54 6.42 22.02
C ILE A 149 2.10 7.12 20.74
N LEU A 150 0.98 6.68 20.13
CA LEU A 150 0.53 7.16 18.81
C LEU A 150 -0.54 8.26 18.88
N GLY A 151 -1.23 8.38 20.03
CA GLY A 151 -2.27 9.38 20.22
C GLY A 151 -3.71 8.84 20.22
N ASN A 152 -4.66 9.71 20.54
CA ASN A 152 -6.06 9.32 20.76
C ASN A 152 -6.80 8.79 19.51
N ASN A 153 -6.31 9.05 18.33
CA ASN A 153 -6.91 8.54 17.10
C ASN A 153 -6.84 7.00 17.02
N PHE A 154 -5.93 6.40 17.78
CA PHE A 154 -5.70 4.95 17.84
C PHE A 154 -6.38 4.26 19.06
N GLU A 155 -7.42 4.88 19.66
CA GLU A 155 -8.07 4.37 20.91
C GLU A 155 -8.62 2.94 20.76
N TYR A 156 -8.98 2.50 19.54
CA TYR A 156 -9.57 1.19 19.29
C TYR A 156 -8.78 0.38 18.23
N ALA A 157 -7.56 0.79 17.94
CA ALA A 157 -6.75 0.15 16.94
C ALA A 157 -6.04 -1.09 17.50
N ASP A 158 -5.95 -2.14 16.69
CA ASP A 158 -5.18 -3.36 16.94
C ASP A 158 -3.68 -3.15 16.67
N GLY A 159 -3.37 -2.22 15.80
CA GLY A 159 -2.05 -1.70 15.50
C GLY A 159 -2.13 -0.25 15.05
N GLY A 160 -1.01 0.31 14.65
CA GLY A 160 -0.96 1.64 14.08
C GLY A 160 0.45 2.10 13.81
N VAL A 161 0.57 3.02 12.88
CA VAL A 161 1.84 3.65 12.54
C VAL A 161 1.70 5.17 12.48
N THR A 162 2.73 5.84 12.96
CA THR A 162 2.96 7.27 12.69
C THR A 162 4.37 7.45 12.16
N TYR A 163 4.55 8.36 11.22
CA TYR A 163 5.86 8.70 10.70
C TYR A 163 6.02 10.21 10.54
N TRP A 164 7.28 10.65 10.56
CA TRP A 164 7.66 12.03 10.34
C TRP A 164 8.45 12.14 9.05
N TYR A 165 8.19 13.17 8.30
CA TYR A 165 8.84 13.43 7.02
C TYR A 165 9.27 14.90 6.92
N ASP A 166 10.29 15.13 6.12
CA ASP A 166 10.76 16.45 5.71
C ASP A 166 10.96 16.41 4.20
N ASP A 167 10.39 17.38 3.50
CA ASP A 167 10.42 17.45 2.04
C ASP A 167 9.95 16.12 1.39
N ASP A 168 8.84 15.57 1.94
CA ASP A 168 8.20 14.29 1.57
C ASP A 168 9.08 13.02 1.75
N ARG A 169 10.20 13.14 2.45
CA ARG A 169 11.09 12.03 2.82
C ARG A 169 10.83 11.62 4.26
N ILE A 170 10.41 10.38 4.44
CA ILE A 170 10.23 9.82 5.78
C ILE A 170 11.60 9.66 6.41
N TYR A 171 11.76 10.14 7.65
CA TYR A 171 13.02 10.07 8.38
C TYR A 171 12.93 9.40 9.76
N ASP A 172 11.72 9.31 10.34
CA ASP A 172 11.47 8.60 11.62
C ASP A 172 10.05 8.04 11.61
N SER A 173 9.84 6.89 12.28
CA SER A 173 8.53 6.25 12.37
C SER A 173 8.39 5.47 13.68
N THR A 174 7.15 5.30 14.12
CA THR A 174 6.78 4.41 15.22
C THR A 174 5.58 3.57 14.83
N ILE A 175 5.75 2.25 14.93
CA ILE A 175 4.69 1.24 14.81
C ILE A 175 4.34 0.74 16.19
N CYS A 176 3.06 0.58 16.50
CA CYS A 176 2.58 -0.10 17.70
C CYS A 176 1.70 -1.28 17.32
N ILE A 177 1.87 -2.41 18.02
CA ILE A 177 1.09 -3.64 17.84
C ILE A 177 0.51 -4.05 19.19
N ALA A 178 -0.78 -4.37 19.21
CA ALA A 178 -1.47 -4.78 20.43
C ALA A 178 -1.00 -6.17 20.90
N THR A 179 -0.64 -6.26 22.19
CA THR A 179 -0.13 -7.52 22.78
C THR A 179 -1.19 -8.59 22.99
N TYR A 180 -2.49 -8.22 22.99
CA TYR A 180 -3.59 -9.19 23.10
C TYR A 180 -3.86 -9.96 21.80
N LEU A 181 -3.32 -9.52 20.68
CA LEU A 181 -3.43 -10.24 19.40
C LEU A 181 -2.62 -11.53 19.44
N GLU A 182 -3.15 -12.58 18.80
CA GLU A 182 -2.52 -13.88 18.71
C GLU A 182 -2.54 -14.47 17.30
N GLY A 183 -1.63 -15.38 17.02
CA GLY A 183 -1.61 -16.20 15.82
C GLY A 183 -1.65 -15.40 14.51
N THR A 184 -2.62 -15.74 13.65
CA THR A 184 -2.75 -15.17 12.32
C THR A 184 -3.11 -13.68 12.32
N GLN A 185 -3.96 -13.25 13.25
CA GLN A 185 -4.34 -11.84 13.36
C GLN A 185 -3.15 -10.97 13.75
N ARG A 186 -2.36 -11.40 14.76
CA ARG A 186 -1.15 -10.67 15.16
C ARG A 186 -0.15 -10.53 14.02
N ARG A 187 0.05 -11.62 13.25
CA ARG A 187 0.91 -11.60 12.07
C ARG A 187 0.39 -10.63 11.01
N SER A 188 -0.92 -10.65 10.73
CA SER A 188 -1.56 -9.77 9.75
C SER A 188 -1.32 -8.31 10.10
N VAL A 189 -1.63 -7.91 11.34
CA VAL A 189 -1.45 -6.53 11.82
C VAL A 189 0.02 -6.09 11.76
N ILE A 190 0.97 -6.97 12.12
CA ILE A 190 2.42 -6.65 11.97
C ILE A 190 2.76 -6.33 10.52
N LEU A 191 2.31 -7.16 9.58
CA LEU A 191 2.61 -6.97 8.15
C LEU A 191 1.95 -5.70 7.60
N GLU A 192 0.71 -5.43 7.99
CA GLU A 192 -0.05 -4.24 7.62
C GLU A 192 0.66 -2.97 8.08
N GLU A 193 1.05 -2.89 9.35
CA GLU A 193 1.71 -1.70 9.88
C GLU A 193 3.12 -1.48 9.30
N LEU A 194 3.84 -2.55 8.94
CA LEU A 194 5.11 -2.45 8.21
C LEU A 194 4.88 -1.93 6.79
N TYR A 195 3.83 -2.39 6.12
CA TYR A 195 3.45 -1.94 4.79
C TYR A 195 3.03 -0.47 4.81
N ASN A 196 2.17 -0.08 5.75
CA ASN A 196 1.73 1.30 5.95
C ASN A 196 2.90 2.22 6.32
N GLY A 197 3.78 1.77 7.20
CA GLY A 197 5.01 2.47 7.59
C GLY A 197 6.04 2.63 6.48
N SER A 198 5.88 1.90 5.38
CA SER A 198 6.70 2.04 4.18
C SER A 198 6.26 3.22 3.29
N GLY A 199 5.13 3.88 3.59
CA GLY A 199 4.58 5.00 2.84
C GLY A 199 3.33 4.68 2.00
N LEU A 200 2.76 3.47 2.14
CA LEU A 200 1.47 3.07 1.57
C LEU A 200 0.40 3.13 2.68
N SER A 201 0.08 4.34 3.12
CA SER A 201 -0.52 4.63 4.44
C SER A 201 -2.04 4.70 4.45
N GLN A 202 -2.71 4.25 3.40
CA GLN A 202 -4.17 4.19 3.33
C GLN A 202 -4.63 2.76 3.10
N ASP A 203 -5.56 2.31 3.93
CA ASP A 203 -6.26 1.06 3.71
C ASP A 203 -7.10 1.09 2.44
N THR A 204 -7.22 -0.05 1.78
CA THR A 204 -8.03 -0.18 0.57
C THR A 204 -9.41 -0.76 0.87
N ILE A 205 -10.41 -0.23 0.18
CA ILE A 205 -11.74 -0.86 0.07
C ILE A 205 -11.97 -1.49 -1.31
N LEU A 206 -11.07 -1.27 -2.26
CA LEU A 206 -11.21 -1.73 -3.64
C LEU A 206 -10.79 -3.20 -3.81
N ARG A 207 -9.93 -3.72 -2.91
CA ARG A 207 -9.33 -5.04 -3.03
C ARG A 207 -9.52 -5.85 -1.76
N THR A 208 -10.47 -6.76 -1.78
CA THR A 208 -10.82 -7.62 -0.63
C THR A 208 -9.78 -8.68 -0.29
N ASP A 209 -8.80 -8.89 -1.16
CA ASP A 209 -7.68 -9.83 -0.99
C ASP A 209 -6.39 -9.15 -0.51
N SER A 210 -6.37 -7.82 -0.44
CA SER A 210 -5.20 -7.03 -0.03
C SER A 210 -4.81 -7.28 1.42
N LEU A 211 -3.51 -7.17 1.71
CA LEU A 211 -2.96 -7.12 3.07
C LEU A 211 -3.59 -6.00 3.90
N ILE A 212 -3.85 -4.86 3.27
CA ILE A 212 -4.41 -3.65 3.89
C ILE A 212 -5.90 -3.47 3.54
N TYR A 213 -6.68 -4.55 3.50
CA TYR A 213 -8.12 -4.44 3.28
C TYR A 213 -8.82 -4.00 4.55
N SER A 214 -9.49 -2.83 4.53
CA SER A 214 -10.11 -2.13 5.67
C SER A 214 -11.07 -2.96 6.55
N TYR A 215 -11.46 -4.16 6.14
CA TYR A 215 -12.46 -4.98 6.84
C TYR A 215 -11.96 -6.39 7.20
N SER A 216 -10.66 -6.68 7.10
CA SER A 216 -10.11 -8.00 7.41
C SER A 216 -8.64 -7.93 7.84
N ASP A 217 -8.30 -8.59 8.94
CA ASP A 217 -6.96 -8.72 9.52
C ASP A 217 -6.49 -10.18 9.49
N ASP A 218 -6.74 -10.90 8.39
CA ASP A 218 -6.39 -12.32 8.27
C ASP A 218 -5.34 -12.62 7.18
N ALA A 219 -4.89 -11.61 6.45
CA ALA A 219 -3.87 -11.76 5.42
C ALA A 219 -2.53 -12.22 6.04
N GLN A 220 -1.95 -13.28 5.49
CA GLN A 220 -0.70 -13.84 6.01
C GLN A 220 0.53 -13.40 5.23
N TRP A 221 0.33 -12.74 4.12
CA TRP A 221 1.37 -12.12 3.29
C TRP A 221 0.76 -11.17 2.27
N MET A 222 1.60 -10.31 1.70
CA MET A 222 1.26 -9.43 0.60
C MET A 222 0.83 -10.23 -0.64
N THR A 223 -0.30 -9.85 -1.26
CA THR A 223 -0.67 -10.39 -2.58
C THR A 223 0.32 -9.91 -3.66
N PRO A 224 0.32 -10.53 -4.86
CA PRO A 224 1.14 -10.02 -5.97
C PRO A 224 0.89 -8.54 -6.28
N VAL A 225 -0.33 -8.04 -6.08
CA VAL A 225 -0.65 -6.62 -6.30
C VAL A 225 -0.09 -5.76 -5.18
N ASP A 226 -0.19 -6.17 -3.91
CA ASP A 226 0.43 -5.43 -2.79
C ASP A 226 1.94 -5.32 -2.97
N GLN A 227 2.59 -6.44 -3.37
CA GLN A 227 4.03 -6.43 -3.68
C GLN A 227 4.35 -5.49 -4.83
N LEU A 228 3.54 -5.49 -5.91
CA LEU A 228 3.72 -4.58 -7.04
C LEU A 228 3.60 -3.12 -6.61
N LEU A 229 2.58 -2.76 -5.81
CA LEU A 229 2.40 -1.39 -5.35
C LEU A 229 3.59 -0.92 -4.50
N LEU A 230 4.12 -1.78 -3.63
CA LEU A 230 5.32 -1.47 -2.85
C LEU A 230 6.57 -1.32 -3.73
N MET A 231 6.75 -2.21 -4.73
CA MET A 231 7.85 -2.10 -5.71
C MET A 231 7.73 -0.83 -6.57
N LEU A 232 6.51 -0.42 -6.95
CA LEU A 232 6.28 0.84 -7.66
C LEU A 232 6.66 2.04 -6.81
N LEU A 233 6.23 2.07 -5.53
CA LEU A 233 6.59 3.16 -4.61
C LEU A 233 8.10 3.37 -4.53
N TYR A 234 8.86 2.26 -4.45
CA TYR A 234 10.32 2.30 -4.36
C TYR A 234 11.04 2.30 -5.69
N HIS A 235 10.32 2.23 -6.81
CA HIS A 235 10.97 2.35 -8.12
C HIS A 235 11.71 3.69 -8.25
N PRO A 236 12.96 3.71 -8.81
CA PRO A 236 13.76 4.94 -8.90
C PRO A 236 13.12 6.11 -9.64
N GLN A 237 12.11 5.88 -10.46
CA GLN A 237 11.38 6.94 -11.17
C GLN A 237 10.22 7.54 -10.36
N ILE A 238 9.75 6.87 -9.30
CA ILE A 238 8.79 7.44 -8.34
C ILE A 238 9.59 8.15 -7.25
N GLN A 239 9.44 9.46 -7.15
CA GLN A 239 10.21 10.29 -6.22
C GLN A 239 9.32 10.85 -5.11
N PRO A 240 9.86 11.13 -3.91
CA PRO A 240 9.15 11.92 -2.91
C PRO A 240 8.63 13.22 -3.51
N GLY A 241 7.44 13.64 -3.10
CA GLY A 241 6.80 14.86 -3.58
C GLY A 241 6.09 14.75 -4.94
N MET A 242 6.07 13.59 -5.58
CA MET A 242 5.27 13.37 -6.79
C MET A 242 3.79 13.35 -6.47
N ASP A 243 2.99 13.97 -7.35
CA ASP A 243 1.54 13.90 -7.36
C ASP A 243 1.00 12.71 -8.18
N ALA A 244 -0.33 12.51 -8.14
CA ALA A 244 -1.00 11.43 -8.88
C ALA A 244 -0.71 11.44 -10.39
N THR A 245 -0.65 12.63 -11.00
CA THR A 245 -0.41 12.76 -12.46
C THR A 245 1.00 12.32 -12.83
N GLN A 246 1.98 12.69 -12.01
CA GLN A 246 3.37 12.32 -12.20
C GLN A 246 3.57 10.82 -12.01
N CYS A 247 2.96 10.24 -10.96
CA CYS A 247 3.00 8.80 -10.70
C CYS A 247 2.34 8.00 -11.82
N GLU A 248 1.17 8.43 -12.31
CA GLU A 248 0.48 7.80 -13.43
C GLU A 248 1.37 7.70 -14.67
N GLN A 249 2.09 8.77 -15.03
CA GLN A 249 2.99 8.76 -16.18
C GLN A 249 4.09 7.70 -16.05
N VAL A 250 4.66 7.57 -14.85
CA VAL A 250 5.69 6.56 -14.57
C VAL A 250 5.09 5.15 -14.63
N ILE A 251 3.97 4.91 -13.94
CA ILE A 251 3.33 3.59 -13.89
C ILE A 251 2.94 3.11 -15.29
N ARG A 252 2.37 3.97 -16.13
CA ARG A 252 2.05 3.63 -17.53
C ARG A 252 3.27 3.21 -18.35
N THR A 253 4.44 3.71 -18.02
CA THR A 253 5.70 3.34 -18.71
C THR A 253 6.25 2.02 -18.20
N LEU A 254 6.07 1.71 -16.92
CA LEU A 254 6.65 0.54 -16.26
C LEU A 254 5.79 -0.71 -16.35
N TYR A 255 4.48 -0.55 -16.41
CA TYR A 255 3.52 -1.65 -16.31
C TYR A 255 3.13 -2.27 -17.67
N TYR A 256 4.04 -2.31 -18.62
CA TYR A 256 3.82 -3.00 -19.90
C TYR A 256 4.65 -4.27 -20.00
#